data_8c9479b9d3b749c01af93b73b2a6a67c
#
_entry.id   8c9479b9d3b749c01af93b73b2a6a67c
#
_cell.length_a   1.000
_cell.length_b   1.000
_cell.length_c   1.000
_cell.angle_alpha   90.00
_cell.angle_beta   90.00
_cell.angle_gamma   90.00
#
_symmetry.space_group_name_H-M   'P 1'
#
loop_
_entity.id
_entity.type
_entity.pdbx_description
1 polymer ?
#
loop_
_entity_poly.entity_id
_entity_poly.type
_entity_poly.pdbx_seq_one_letter_code
_entity_poly.pdbx_strand_id
1 'polypeptide(L)'
;MSTETAKMTNQEQEMVHLTINNIPLAVPKGTKIMQAAQELGIDIPHLCYHEDQRIKARCRLCSVEVVGKRRLLAACSTEVWEGMEVHTDTQIVRDTQVAILQLMLANHHKDCLSCPRNQNCDLQRLCSRFNIQHSSLPSVCKEEPRIVTNPAIVRDPSKCIRCGRCIRACKDVQGIAALTYAGRSSDIIVTTAYNKPMETTDCILCGQCSLVCPTGALVEKDDTEKVLDALQDPKKHVIVQVAPSVRVSLGDAFGMEPGAIVTGQMVTALRLLGFDKVFDTNFGADLTIMEEGTEFLDRLQHGGVLPMMTSCCPGWVSYVEKHYSDCLPHLSSTKSPMSIFGAVAKTYYPKAAGIDPKDIVTVSVMPCTAKKFEAARPEMGREGRQDVDIVLTTRELIKLIKYVGLSFGQLPETDFDSPLGTAS
;
A
#
# COMPACT_ATOMS: atom_id res chain seq x y z
N MET A 1 44.89 18.61 5.50
CA MET A 1 43.78 17.66 5.47
C MET A 1 43.18 17.73 4.07
N SER A 2 43.55 16.78 3.25
CA SER A 2 43.31 16.73 1.82
C SER A 2 41.87 16.23 1.52
N THR A 3 41.17 17.07 0.77
CA THR A 3 39.86 16.76 0.19
C THR A 3 40.06 15.81 -0.98
N GLU A 4 39.87 14.50 -0.78
CA GLU A 4 39.66 13.55 -1.87
C GLU A 4 38.24 13.67 -2.38
N THR A 5 38.10 14.43 -3.44
CA THR A 5 36.91 14.47 -4.26
C THR A 5 36.75 13.10 -4.95
N ALA A 6 35.73 12.35 -4.58
CA ALA A 6 35.37 11.11 -5.24
C ALA A 6 35.10 11.38 -6.73
N LYS A 7 36.04 11.01 -7.59
CA LYS A 7 35.84 10.93 -9.04
C LYS A 7 34.83 9.81 -9.30
N MET A 8 33.59 10.16 -9.56
CA MET A 8 32.65 9.28 -10.25
C MET A 8 33.25 9.01 -11.65
N THR A 9 33.85 7.86 -11.82
CA THR A 9 34.29 7.36 -13.11
C THR A 9 33.05 7.14 -13.97
N ASN A 10 32.89 7.95 -15.00
CA ASN A 10 32.01 7.67 -16.13
C ASN A 10 32.56 6.40 -16.82
N GLN A 11 32.12 5.23 -16.36
CA GLN A 11 32.30 4.02 -17.15
C GLN A 11 31.34 4.15 -18.32
N GLU A 12 31.88 4.28 -19.54
CA GLU A 12 31.10 4.11 -20.77
C GLU A 12 30.38 2.77 -20.67
N GLN A 13 29.06 2.81 -20.45
CA GLN A 13 28.28 1.57 -20.38
C GLN A 13 28.26 0.96 -21.77
N GLU A 14 28.75 -0.27 -21.90
CA GLU A 14 28.69 -1.05 -23.12
C GLU A 14 27.24 -1.13 -23.60
N MET A 15 26.93 -0.52 -24.75
CA MET A 15 25.61 -0.50 -25.33
C MET A 15 25.39 -1.75 -26.18
N VAL A 16 24.18 -2.28 -26.16
CA VAL A 16 23.70 -3.43 -26.91
C VAL A 16 22.64 -2.97 -27.88
N HIS A 17 22.78 -3.31 -29.16
CA HIS A 17 21.82 -2.99 -30.21
C HIS A 17 20.89 -4.18 -30.46
N LEU A 18 19.60 -3.90 -30.51
CA LEU A 18 18.56 -4.89 -30.75
C LEU A 18 17.38 -4.27 -31.51
N THR A 19 16.47 -5.13 -31.95
CA THR A 19 15.18 -4.69 -32.48
C THR A 19 14.04 -5.29 -31.68
N ILE A 20 12.98 -4.49 -31.40
CA ILE A 20 11.74 -4.97 -30.81
C ILE A 20 10.60 -4.56 -31.75
N ASN A 21 9.85 -5.55 -32.26
CA ASN A 21 8.80 -5.34 -33.27
C ASN A 21 9.31 -4.51 -34.47
N ASN A 22 10.52 -4.81 -34.95
CA ASN A 22 11.23 -4.12 -36.04
C ASN A 22 11.66 -2.66 -35.70
N ILE A 23 11.55 -2.20 -34.48
CA ILE A 23 12.01 -0.87 -34.06
C ILE A 23 13.42 -1.04 -33.48
N PRO A 24 14.46 -0.38 -34.05
CA PRO A 24 15.82 -0.47 -33.54
C PRO A 24 15.95 0.30 -32.20
N LEU A 25 16.74 -0.25 -31.29
CA LEU A 25 16.99 0.30 -29.98
C LEU A 25 18.41 -0.02 -29.52
N ALA A 26 19.05 0.88 -28.80
CA ALA A 26 20.31 0.65 -28.11
C ALA A 26 20.12 0.87 -26.62
N VAL A 27 20.47 -0.13 -25.80
CA VAL A 27 20.33 -0.09 -24.34
C VAL A 27 21.60 -0.57 -23.67
N PRO A 28 21.82 -0.21 -22.39
CA PRO A 28 22.95 -0.72 -21.63
C PRO A 28 22.95 -2.23 -21.53
N LYS A 29 24.13 -2.84 -21.57
CA LYS A 29 24.32 -4.27 -21.35
C LYS A 29 23.76 -4.70 -19.97
N GLY A 30 23.05 -5.83 -19.93
CA GLY A 30 22.37 -6.32 -18.74
C GLY A 30 20.90 -5.89 -18.62
N THR A 31 20.43 -4.96 -19.47
CA THR A 31 19.02 -4.58 -19.58
C THR A 31 18.16 -5.80 -19.91
N LYS A 32 16.97 -5.89 -19.32
CA LYS A 32 16.02 -6.97 -19.64
C LYS A 32 15.14 -6.57 -20.82
N ILE A 33 14.67 -7.56 -21.59
CA ILE A 33 13.76 -7.31 -22.73
C ILE A 33 12.56 -6.44 -22.30
N MET A 34 12.01 -6.67 -21.11
CA MET A 34 10.87 -5.90 -20.61
C MET A 34 11.20 -4.42 -20.42
N GLN A 35 12.37 -4.11 -19.87
CA GLN A 35 12.85 -2.73 -19.67
C GLN A 35 13.11 -2.06 -21.03
N ALA A 36 13.80 -2.76 -21.94
CA ALA A 36 14.03 -2.28 -23.30
C ALA A 36 12.72 -2.00 -24.06
N ALA A 37 11.70 -2.84 -23.88
CA ALA A 37 10.38 -2.63 -24.48
C ALA A 37 9.67 -1.39 -23.90
N GLN A 38 9.82 -1.13 -22.60
CA GLN A 38 9.25 0.04 -21.93
C GLN A 38 9.84 1.36 -22.47
N GLU A 39 11.13 1.40 -22.84
CA GLU A 39 11.76 2.57 -23.48
C GLU A 39 11.11 2.92 -24.83
N LEU A 40 10.57 1.93 -25.52
CA LEU A 40 9.79 2.11 -26.76
C LEU A 40 8.30 2.34 -26.53
N GLY A 41 7.84 2.44 -25.28
CA GLY A 41 6.42 2.55 -24.94
C GLY A 41 5.63 1.24 -25.15
N ILE A 42 6.32 0.09 -25.30
CA ILE A 42 5.68 -1.21 -25.49
C ILE A 42 5.42 -1.87 -24.14
N ASP A 43 4.14 -1.97 -23.75
CA ASP A 43 3.72 -2.64 -22.52
C ASP A 43 3.60 -4.17 -22.73
N ILE A 44 4.60 -4.92 -22.28
CA ILE A 44 4.56 -6.39 -22.27
C ILE A 44 3.73 -6.86 -21.05
N PRO A 45 2.65 -7.65 -21.26
CA PRO A 45 1.74 -8.04 -20.17
C PRO A 45 2.45 -8.88 -19.12
N HIS A 46 2.23 -8.57 -17.85
CA HIS A 46 2.86 -9.28 -16.73
C HIS A 46 1.99 -9.19 -15.45
N LEU A 47 2.17 -10.14 -14.53
CA LEU A 47 1.48 -10.18 -13.23
C LEU A 47 2.42 -10.49 -12.06
N CYS A 48 3.51 -11.22 -12.28
CA CYS A 48 4.46 -11.51 -11.20
C CYS A 48 5.66 -10.56 -11.14
N TYR A 49 5.96 -9.83 -12.19
CA TYR A 49 7.02 -8.82 -12.21
C TYR A 49 6.59 -7.57 -11.44
N HIS A 50 7.51 -6.98 -10.71
CA HIS A 50 7.42 -5.69 -10.05
C HIS A 50 8.83 -5.09 -10.05
N GLU A 51 8.95 -3.82 -10.37
CA GLU A 51 10.25 -3.15 -10.54
C GLU A 51 11.12 -3.21 -9.29
N ASP A 52 10.53 -2.98 -8.11
CA ASP A 52 11.22 -2.97 -6.82
C ASP A 52 11.44 -4.36 -6.22
N GLN A 53 11.19 -5.43 -6.98
CA GLN A 53 11.28 -6.78 -6.45
C GLN A 53 12.19 -7.69 -7.28
N ARG A 54 12.82 -8.65 -6.61
CA ARG A 54 13.60 -9.69 -7.28
C ARG A 54 12.77 -10.44 -8.33
N ILE A 55 13.28 -10.50 -9.55
CA ILE A 55 12.62 -11.18 -10.68
C ILE A 55 12.56 -12.70 -10.44
N LYS A 56 11.38 -13.30 -10.66
CA LYS A 56 11.16 -14.76 -10.53
C LYS A 56 10.56 -15.41 -11.79
N ALA A 57 10.16 -14.65 -12.79
CA ALA A 57 9.59 -15.11 -14.06
C ALA A 57 8.49 -16.20 -13.93
N ARG A 58 7.66 -16.11 -12.88
CA ARG A 58 6.77 -17.19 -12.44
C ARG A 58 5.49 -17.30 -13.29
N CYS A 59 4.87 -16.18 -13.63
CA CYS A 59 3.57 -16.20 -14.32
C CYS A 59 3.69 -16.53 -15.81
N ARG A 60 4.86 -16.34 -16.42
CA ARG A 60 5.14 -16.56 -17.85
C ARG A 60 4.29 -15.71 -18.81
N LEU A 61 3.48 -14.80 -18.32
CA LEU A 61 2.62 -13.95 -19.14
C LEU A 61 3.42 -13.01 -20.05
N CYS A 62 4.64 -12.62 -19.61
CA CYS A 62 5.56 -11.79 -20.38
C CYS A 62 6.38 -12.58 -21.42
N SER A 63 5.85 -13.69 -21.91
CA SER A 63 6.50 -14.48 -22.97
C SER A 63 6.54 -13.69 -24.26
N VAL A 64 7.71 -13.68 -24.92
CA VAL A 64 7.97 -13.04 -26.21
C VAL A 64 8.69 -14.00 -27.14
N GLU A 65 8.55 -13.79 -28.44
CA GLU A 65 9.29 -14.53 -29.45
C GLU A 65 10.63 -13.84 -29.72
N VAL A 66 11.68 -14.62 -29.84
CA VAL A 66 13.02 -14.14 -30.18
C VAL A 66 13.52 -14.95 -31.38
N VAL A 67 13.89 -14.26 -32.46
CA VAL A 67 14.34 -14.89 -33.68
C VAL A 67 15.53 -15.83 -33.41
N GLY A 68 15.49 -17.03 -34.00
CA GLY A 68 16.49 -18.07 -33.77
C GLY A 68 16.32 -18.89 -32.49
N LYS A 69 15.30 -18.60 -31.66
CA LYS A 69 14.97 -19.41 -30.46
C LYS A 69 13.76 -20.31 -30.72
N ARG A 70 13.87 -21.59 -30.34
CA ARG A 70 12.77 -22.57 -30.51
C ARG A 70 11.59 -22.39 -29.55
N ARG A 71 11.75 -21.61 -28.48
CA ARG A 71 10.76 -21.40 -27.44
C ARG A 71 10.63 -19.93 -27.07
N LEU A 72 9.48 -19.53 -26.62
CA LEU A 72 9.24 -18.19 -26.10
C LEU A 72 10.08 -17.95 -24.84
N LEU A 73 10.63 -16.74 -24.74
CA LEU A 73 11.44 -16.30 -23.60
C LEU A 73 10.61 -15.37 -22.69
N ALA A 74 10.93 -15.35 -21.41
CA ALA A 74 10.28 -14.45 -20.46
C ALA A 74 10.97 -13.08 -20.47
N ALA A 75 10.33 -12.07 -21.00
CA ALA A 75 10.89 -10.72 -21.15
C ALA A 75 11.38 -10.12 -19.82
N CYS A 76 10.71 -10.41 -18.71
CA CYS A 76 11.09 -9.86 -17.39
C CYS A 76 12.43 -10.39 -16.86
N SER A 77 12.93 -11.54 -17.34
CA SER A 77 14.15 -12.17 -16.83
C SER A 77 15.25 -12.38 -17.86
N THR A 78 14.95 -12.17 -19.14
CA THR A 78 15.92 -12.38 -20.22
C THR A 78 16.66 -11.08 -20.48
N GLU A 79 17.99 -11.12 -20.39
CA GLU A 79 18.86 -10.02 -20.78
C GLU A 79 18.92 -9.90 -22.30
N VAL A 80 19.03 -8.67 -22.78
CA VAL A 80 19.27 -8.41 -24.21
C VAL A 80 20.70 -8.73 -24.59
N TRP A 81 20.93 -9.07 -25.87
CA TRP A 81 22.25 -9.27 -26.45
C TRP A 81 22.34 -8.64 -27.85
N GLU A 82 23.55 -8.43 -28.32
CA GLU A 82 23.80 -7.77 -29.58
C GLU A 82 23.14 -8.49 -30.77
N GLY A 83 22.43 -7.72 -31.59
CA GLY A 83 21.70 -8.23 -32.75
C GLY A 83 20.44 -9.02 -32.41
N MET A 84 19.92 -8.93 -31.15
CA MET A 84 18.70 -9.61 -30.76
C MET A 84 17.48 -9.03 -31.49
N GLU A 85 16.65 -9.92 -32.04
CA GLU A 85 15.38 -9.55 -32.67
C GLU A 85 14.22 -10.15 -31.88
N VAL A 86 13.35 -9.27 -31.33
CA VAL A 86 12.25 -9.60 -30.40
C VAL A 86 10.93 -9.24 -31.03
N HIS A 87 9.94 -10.15 -30.95
CA HIS A 87 8.56 -9.89 -31.32
C HIS A 87 7.65 -10.12 -30.10
N THR A 88 6.83 -9.10 -29.77
CA THR A 88 5.97 -9.10 -28.58
C THR A 88 4.51 -9.40 -28.89
N ASP A 89 4.15 -9.48 -30.19
CA ASP A 89 2.76 -9.50 -30.65
C ASP A 89 2.47 -10.52 -31.76
N THR A 90 3.36 -11.51 -31.99
CA THR A 90 3.07 -12.59 -32.94
C THR A 90 1.90 -13.45 -32.49
N GLN A 91 1.29 -14.20 -33.44
CA GLN A 91 0.15 -15.07 -33.13
C GLN A 91 0.46 -16.04 -31.98
N ILE A 92 1.63 -16.70 -32.02
CA ILE A 92 2.03 -17.65 -30.97
C ILE A 92 2.21 -16.96 -29.61
N VAL A 93 2.70 -15.72 -29.58
CA VAL A 93 2.82 -14.94 -28.36
C VAL A 93 1.43 -14.62 -27.80
N ARG A 94 0.51 -14.10 -28.62
CA ARG A 94 -0.87 -13.79 -28.22
C ARG A 94 -1.61 -15.03 -27.71
N ASP A 95 -1.55 -16.15 -28.44
CA ASP A 95 -2.21 -17.39 -28.05
C ASP A 95 -1.68 -17.89 -26.70
N THR A 96 -0.36 -17.81 -26.48
CA THR A 96 0.27 -18.17 -25.21
C THR A 96 -0.20 -17.28 -24.06
N GLN A 97 -0.27 -15.97 -24.27
CA GLN A 97 -0.71 -15.01 -23.25
C GLN A 97 -2.18 -15.22 -22.90
N VAL A 98 -3.04 -15.44 -23.90
CA VAL A 98 -4.46 -15.78 -23.70
C VAL A 98 -4.61 -17.09 -22.93
N ALA A 99 -3.89 -18.15 -23.31
CA ALA A 99 -3.93 -19.44 -22.63
C ALA A 99 -3.53 -19.32 -21.15
N ILE A 100 -2.49 -18.54 -20.84
CA ILE A 100 -2.06 -18.29 -19.46
C ILE A 100 -3.13 -17.53 -18.67
N LEU A 101 -3.77 -16.52 -19.24
CA LEU A 101 -4.86 -15.80 -18.59
C LEU A 101 -6.07 -16.69 -18.35
N GLN A 102 -6.43 -17.54 -19.31
CA GLN A 102 -7.49 -18.54 -19.17
C GLN A 102 -7.22 -19.51 -18.01
N LEU A 103 -5.99 -20.03 -17.89
CA LEU A 103 -5.57 -20.87 -16.77
C LEU A 103 -5.66 -20.15 -15.41
N MET A 104 -5.29 -18.85 -15.37
CA MET A 104 -5.45 -18.06 -14.16
C MET A 104 -6.92 -17.87 -13.79
N LEU A 105 -7.78 -17.56 -14.76
CA LEU A 105 -9.22 -17.40 -14.56
C LEU A 105 -9.92 -18.70 -14.14
N ALA A 106 -9.47 -19.85 -14.62
CA ALA A 106 -10.00 -21.14 -14.20
C ALA A 106 -9.77 -21.41 -12.69
N ASN A 107 -8.75 -20.78 -12.11
CA ASN A 107 -8.38 -20.93 -10.70
C ASN A 107 -8.59 -19.64 -9.88
N HIS A 108 -9.50 -18.77 -10.31
CA HIS A 108 -9.81 -17.50 -9.69
C HIS A 108 -11.32 -17.34 -9.51
N HIS A 109 -11.75 -16.94 -8.30
CA HIS A 109 -13.15 -16.65 -8.05
C HIS A 109 -13.56 -15.34 -8.75
N LYS A 110 -14.57 -15.42 -9.64
CA LYS A 110 -14.91 -14.37 -10.63
C LYS A 110 -16.08 -13.47 -10.21
N ASP A 111 -16.23 -13.16 -8.94
CA ASP A 111 -17.21 -12.21 -8.40
C ASP A 111 -16.69 -10.74 -8.49
N CYS A 112 -16.26 -10.31 -9.66
CA CYS A 112 -15.57 -9.03 -9.83
C CYS A 112 -16.38 -7.83 -9.30
N LEU A 113 -17.69 -7.82 -9.44
CA LEU A 113 -18.55 -6.69 -9.03
C LEU A 113 -18.54 -6.48 -7.50
N SER A 114 -18.42 -7.56 -6.72
CA SER A 114 -18.33 -7.52 -5.26
C SER A 114 -16.88 -7.51 -4.74
N CYS A 115 -15.90 -7.58 -5.64
CA CYS A 115 -14.49 -7.60 -5.27
C CYS A 115 -13.98 -6.21 -4.87
N PRO A 116 -13.27 -6.06 -3.73
CA PRO A 116 -12.68 -4.77 -3.33
C PRO A 116 -11.70 -4.16 -4.35
N ARG A 117 -11.20 -4.95 -5.29
CA ARG A 117 -10.28 -4.52 -6.36
C ARG A 117 -10.99 -4.35 -7.71
N ASN A 118 -12.33 -4.34 -7.74
CA ASN A 118 -13.07 -4.07 -8.97
C ASN A 118 -12.60 -2.74 -9.59
N GLN A 119 -12.41 -2.71 -10.90
CA GLN A 119 -11.86 -1.60 -11.69
C GLN A 119 -10.40 -1.21 -11.39
N ASN A 120 -9.78 -1.80 -10.35
CA ASN A 120 -8.39 -1.57 -9.99
C ASN A 120 -7.67 -2.93 -9.75
N CYS A 121 -7.79 -3.84 -10.72
CA CYS A 121 -7.24 -5.20 -10.69
C CYS A 121 -6.44 -5.45 -11.96
N ASP A 122 -5.15 -5.81 -11.82
CA ASP A 122 -4.28 -6.08 -12.97
C ASP A 122 -4.79 -7.27 -13.81
N LEU A 123 -5.36 -8.30 -13.17
CA LEU A 123 -5.93 -9.43 -13.89
C LEU A 123 -7.14 -9.00 -14.72
N GLN A 124 -8.07 -8.20 -14.15
CA GLN A 124 -9.24 -7.68 -14.86
C GLN A 124 -8.83 -6.81 -16.04
N ARG A 125 -7.86 -5.90 -15.85
CA ARG A 125 -7.31 -5.04 -16.90
C ARG A 125 -6.72 -5.86 -18.06
N LEU A 126 -5.97 -6.92 -17.75
CA LEU A 126 -5.40 -7.78 -18.79
C LEU A 126 -6.47 -8.63 -19.49
N CYS A 127 -7.46 -9.14 -18.77
CA CYS A 127 -8.59 -9.83 -19.42
C CYS A 127 -9.35 -8.91 -20.39
N SER A 128 -9.58 -7.67 -20.02
CA SER A 128 -10.16 -6.66 -20.90
C SER A 128 -9.28 -6.39 -22.13
N ARG A 129 -7.96 -6.19 -21.94
CA ARG A 129 -7.00 -5.99 -23.03
C ARG A 129 -7.01 -7.12 -24.07
N PHE A 130 -7.15 -8.37 -23.63
CA PHE A 130 -7.19 -9.54 -24.51
C PHE A 130 -8.61 -9.97 -24.90
N ASN A 131 -9.63 -9.14 -24.60
CA ASN A 131 -11.05 -9.41 -24.86
C ASN A 131 -11.51 -10.77 -24.30
N ILE A 132 -11.03 -11.14 -23.13
CA ILE A 132 -11.42 -12.38 -22.45
C ILE A 132 -12.63 -12.08 -21.54
N GLN A 133 -13.82 -12.40 -22.01
CA GLN A 133 -15.08 -12.16 -21.25
C GLN A 133 -15.40 -13.31 -20.31
N HIS A 134 -15.02 -14.53 -20.66
CA HIS A 134 -15.24 -15.74 -19.86
C HIS A 134 -14.08 -16.73 -20.04
N SER A 135 -13.90 -17.62 -19.07
CA SER A 135 -12.92 -18.70 -19.21
C SER A 135 -13.52 -19.82 -20.06
N SER A 136 -12.79 -20.28 -21.06
CA SER A 136 -13.12 -21.49 -21.83
C SER A 136 -12.77 -22.76 -21.07
N LEU A 137 -12.02 -22.67 -19.97
CA LEU A 137 -11.63 -23.79 -19.14
C LEU A 137 -12.60 -23.97 -17.96
N PRO A 138 -12.84 -25.20 -17.52
CA PRO A 138 -13.66 -25.46 -16.33
C PRO A 138 -13.02 -24.82 -15.10
N SER A 139 -13.85 -24.33 -14.18
CA SER A 139 -13.35 -23.78 -12.92
C SER A 139 -12.80 -24.88 -12.03
N VAL A 140 -11.57 -24.65 -11.55
CA VAL A 140 -10.90 -25.48 -10.53
C VAL A 140 -10.63 -24.64 -9.27
N CYS A 141 -11.23 -23.46 -9.19
CA CYS A 141 -11.11 -22.57 -8.04
C CYS A 141 -11.77 -23.24 -6.81
N LYS A 142 -11.02 -23.30 -5.72
CA LYS A 142 -11.56 -23.68 -4.41
C LYS A 142 -12.02 -22.42 -3.71
N GLU A 143 -13.30 -22.36 -3.37
CA GLU A 143 -13.82 -21.28 -2.54
C GLU A 143 -13.32 -21.47 -1.11
N GLU A 144 -12.54 -20.51 -0.64
CA GLU A 144 -12.06 -20.46 0.73
C GLU A 144 -12.63 -19.20 1.40
N PRO A 145 -12.96 -19.27 2.70
CA PRO A 145 -13.50 -18.12 3.42
C PRO A 145 -12.47 -16.99 3.47
N ARG A 146 -12.96 -15.75 3.36
CA ARG A 146 -12.15 -14.58 3.59
C ARG A 146 -11.66 -14.55 5.04
N ILE A 147 -10.39 -14.26 5.24
CA ILE A 147 -9.74 -14.15 6.55
C ILE A 147 -9.68 -12.68 6.92
N VAL A 148 -10.48 -12.30 7.93
CA VAL A 148 -10.69 -10.90 8.36
C VAL A 148 -10.21 -10.64 9.79
N THR A 149 -9.56 -11.62 10.42
CA THR A 149 -9.11 -11.55 11.82
C THR A 149 -8.03 -10.48 12.04
N ASN A 150 -7.18 -10.25 11.03
CA ASN A 150 -6.14 -9.23 11.10
C ASN A 150 -6.76 -7.81 11.13
N PRO A 151 -6.30 -6.93 12.04
CA PRO A 151 -6.88 -5.59 12.18
C PRO A 151 -6.63 -4.66 10.98
N ALA A 152 -5.62 -4.95 10.16
CA ALA A 152 -5.16 -4.07 9.08
C ALA A 152 -5.36 -4.65 7.67
N ILE A 153 -5.32 -5.98 7.52
CA ILE A 153 -5.26 -6.67 6.22
C ILE A 153 -6.30 -7.77 6.15
N VAL A 154 -7.04 -7.79 5.05
CA VAL A 154 -7.94 -8.90 4.69
C VAL A 154 -7.28 -9.79 3.65
N ARG A 155 -7.39 -11.10 3.84
CA ARG A 155 -6.87 -12.10 2.91
C ARG A 155 -8.02 -12.94 2.34
N ASP A 156 -8.07 -13.02 1.00
CA ASP A 156 -9.00 -13.86 0.26
C ASP A 156 -8.20 -14.83 -0.63
N PRO A 157 -7.99 -16.07 -0.18
CA PRO A 157 -7.21 -17.06 -0.92
C PRO A 157 -7.80 -17.41 -2.29
N SER A 158 -9.12 -17.34 -2.45
CA SER A 158 -9.84 -17.65 -3.69
C SER A 158 -9.54 -16.66 -4.83
N LYS A 159 -9.04 -15.44 -4.48
CA LYS A 159 -8.61 -14.41 -5.42
C LYS A 159 -7.11 -14.49 -5.77
N CYS A 160 -6.38 -15.44 -5.20
CA CYS A 160 -4.92 -15.49 -5.32
C CYS A 160 -4.47 -16.16 -6.62
N ILE A 161 -3.76 -15.42 -7.47
CA ILE A 161 -3.13 -15.93 -8.71
C ILE A 161 -1.72 -16.51 -8.50
N ARG A 162 -1.28 -16.64 -7.26
CA ARG A 162 0.00 -17.26 -6.87
C ARG A 162 1.25 -16.60 -7.47
N CYS A 163 1.17 -15.29 -7.78
CA CYS A 163 2.26 -14.53 -8.41
C CYS A 163 3.48 -14.32 -7.50
N GLY A 164 3.29 -14.35 -6.17
CA GLY A 164 4.33 -14.23 -5.16
C GLY A 164 4.88 -12.81 -4.95
N ARG A 165 4.24 -11.76 -5.47
CA ARG A 165 4.64 -10.37 -5.17
C ARG A 165 4.60 -10.11 -3.66
N CYS A 166 3.53 -10.51 -2.96
CA CYS A 166 3.38 -10.33 -1.52
C CYS A 166 4.45 -11.04 -0.69
N ILE A 167 4.86 -12.25 -1.11
CA ILE A 167 5.93 -13.00 -0.43
C ILE A 167 7.27 -12.23 -0.55
N ARG A 168 7.59 -11.73 -1.76
CA ARG A 168 8.82 -10.96 -1.98
C ARG A 168 8.80 -9.63 -1.25
N ALA A 169 7.68 -8.90 -1.30
CA ALA A 169 7.53 -7.67 -0.53
C ALA A 169 7.75 -7.92 0.97
N CYS A 170 7.18 -8.99 1.52
CA CYS A 170 7.32 -9.32 2.94
C CYS A 170 8.72 -9.81 3.30
N LYS A 171 9.32 -10.69 2.46
CA LYS A 171 10.60 -11.33 2.75
C LYS A 171 11.80 -10.52 2.29
N ASP A 172 11.81 -10.13 0.99
CA ASP A 172 13.00 -9.58 0.35
C ASP A 172 13.11 -8.06 0.57
N VAL A 173 11.98 -7.34 0.73
CA VAL A 173 11.94 -5.89 0.93
C VAL A 173 11.82 -5.53 2.41
N GLN A 174 10.83 -6.13 3.12
CA GLN A 174 10.58 -5.81 4.53
C GLN A 174 11.40 -6.65 5.54
N GLY A 175 12.01 -7.73 5.09
CA GLY A 175 12.81 -8.61 5.97
C GLY A 175 11.99 -9.47 6.95
N ILE A 176 10.66 -9.50 6.85
CA ILE A 176 9.76 -10.12 7.85
C ILE A 176 9.47 -11.60 7.56
N ALA A 177 9.29 -11.95 6.27
CA ALA A 177 9.00 -13.31 5.82
C ALA A 177 7.75 -13.98 6.42
N ALA A 178 6.75 -13.21 6.87
CA ALA A 178 5.51 -13.77 7.43
C ALA A 178 4.68 -14.57 6.42
N LEU A 179 4.83 -14.30 5.12
CA LEU A 179 4.11 -14.98 4.03
C LEU A 179 5.03 -15.92 3.27
N THR A 180 4.53 -17.11 2.95
CA THR A 180 5.24 -18.15 2.19
C THR A 180 4.29 -18.93 1.28
N TYR A 181 4.84 -19.83 0.47
CA TYR A 181 4.05 -20.84 -0.24
C TYR A 181 3.93 -22.10 0.61
N ALA A 182 2.73 -22.70 0.63
CA ALA A 182 2.48 -24.02 1.15
C ALA A 182 1.76 -24.88 0.09
N GLY A 183 1.84 -26.18 0.21
CA GLY A 183 1.26 -27.14 -0.74
C GLY A 183 2.12 -27.36 -1.99
N ARG A 184 1.60 -28.14 -2.92
CA ARG A 184 2.28 -28.53 -4.18
C ARG A 184 1.30 -28.52 -5.35
N SER A 185 1.80 -28.39 -6.56
CA SER A 185 1.03 -28.43 -7.81
C SER A 185 -0.17 -27.46 -7.78
N SER A 186 -1.38 -27.95 -8.04
CA SER A 186 -2.63 -27.17 -8.01
C SER A 186 -3.01 -26.67 -6.61
N ASP A 187 -2.52 -27.32 -5.56
CA ASP A 187 -2.85 -27.00 -4.17
C ASP A 187 -1.89 -26.00 -3.52
N ILE A 188 -1.02 -25.36 -4.33
CA ILE A 188 -0.16 -24.27 -3.84
C ILE A 188 -1.02 -23.09 -3.39
N ILE A 189 -0.84 -22.68 -2.15
CA ILE A 189 -1.44 -21.49 -1.57
C ILE A 189 -0.36 -20.53 -1.07
N VAL A 190 -0.68 -19.24 -0.99
CA VAL A 190 0.11 -18.24 -0.28
C VAL A 190 -0.48 -18.13 1.12
N THR A 191 0.32 -18.43 2.13
CA THR A 191 -0.13 -18.44 3.51
C THR A 191 1.00 -18.11 4.48
N THR A 192 0.70 -18.08 5.76
CA THR A 192 1.66 -18.01 6.86
C THR A 192 2.20 -19.38 7.25
N ALA A 193 3.23 -19.44 8.08
CA ALA A 193 3.73 -20.70 8.62
C ALA A 193 2.59 -21.45 9.36
N TYR A 194 2.43 -22.74 9.06
CA TYR A 194 1.38 -23.60 9.63
C TYR A 194 -0.05 -23.06 9.46
N ASN A 195 -0.28 -22.18 8.48
CA ASN A 195 -1.55 -21.51 8.22
C ASN A 195 -2.12 -20.74 9.44
N LYS A 196 -1.25 -20.25 10.31
CA LYS A 196 -1.64 -19.45 11.48
C LYS A 196 -2.22 -18.10 11.05
N PRO A 197 -3.10 -17.47 11.85
CA PRO A 197 -3.52 -16.08 11.62
C PRO A 197 -2.31 -15.14 11.52
N MET A 198 -2.35 -14.17 10.59
CA MET A 198 -1.20 -13.26 10.34
C MET A 198 -0.78 -12.50 11.61
N GLU A 199 -1.72 -12.08 12.42
CA GLU A 199 -1.51 -11.35 13.67
C GLU A 199 -0.76 -12.15 14.74
N THR A 200 -0.80 -13.49 14.67
CA THR A 200 -0.07 -14.38 15.58
C THR A 200 1.33 -14.79 15.07
N THR A 201 1.73 -14.22 13.93
CA THR A 201 3.05 -14.47 13.32
C THR A 201 3.93 -13.22 13.44
N ASP A 202 5.11 -13.25 12.82
CA ASP A 202 6.02 -12.10 12.78
C ASP A 202 5.50 -10.91 11.95
N CYS A 203 4.28 -10.98 11.42
CA CYS A 203 3.66 -9.91 10.65
C CYS A 203 3.61 -8.59 11.44
N ILE A 204 4.20 -7.53 10.88
CA ILE A 204 4.23 -6.17 11.45
C ILE A 204 3.10 -5.27 10.93
N LEU A 205 2.13 -5.82 10.22
CA LEU A 205 0.92 -5.14 9.74
C LEU A 205 1.17 -3.98 8.75
N CYS A 206 2.36 -3.87 8.17
CA CYS A 206 2.82 -2.76 7.32
C CYS A 206 2.03 -2.57 6.01
N GLY A 207 1.23 -3.56 5.57
CA GLY A 207 0.40 -3.47 4.36
C GLY A 207 1.13 -3.61 3.02
N GLN A 208 2.45 -3.78 3.00
CA GLN A 208 3.21 -3.88 1.73
C GLN A 208 2.76 -5.05 0.86
N CYS A 209 2.29 -6.11 1.46
CA CYS A 209 1.73 -7.26 0.74
C CYS A 209 0.41 -6.92 0.02
N SER A 210 -0.44 -6.06 0.58
CA SER A 210 -1.67 -5.59 -0.07
C SER A 210 -1.39 -4.57 -1.17
N LEU A 211 -0.37 -3.73 -0.99
CA LEU A 211 0.05 -2.73 -1.97
C LEU A 211 0.48 -3.37 -3.29
N VAL A 212 1.29 -4.43 -3.23
CA VAL A 212 1.83 -5.11 -4.43
C VAL A 212 0.94 -6.22 -4.97
N CYS A 213 -0.19 -6.51 -4.33
CA CYS A 213 -1.11 -7.57 -4.79
C CYS A 213 -1.83 -7.12 -6.07
N PRO A 214 -1.70 -7.87 -7.20
CA PRO A 214 -2.31 -7.49 -8.47
C PRO A 214 -3.82 -7.82 -8.54
N THR A 215 -4.34 -8.51 -7.52
CA THR A 215 -5.76 -8.93 -7.43
C THR A 215 -6.34 -8.60 -6.06
N GLY A 216 -7.57 -9.01 -5.78
CA GLY A 216 -8.24 -8.85 -4.48
C GLY A 216 -7.83 -9.85 -3.40
N ALA A 217 -6.74 -10.61 -3.59
CA ALA A 217 -6.32 -11.64 -2.63
C ALA A 217 -5.76 -11.08 -1.31
N LEU A 218 -5.18 -9.90 -1.34
CA LEU A 218 -4.72 -9.15 -0.17
C LEU A 218 -5.15 -7.70 -0.36
N VAL A 219 -5.94 -7.21 0.57
CA VAL A 219 -6.44 -5.84 0.59
C VAL A 219 -6.38 -5.28 2.01
N GLU A 220 -6.40 -3.98 2.14
CA GLU A 220 -6.59 -3.32 3.43
C GLU A 220 -7.99 -3.65 4.00
N LYS A 221 -8.09 -3.70 5.32
CA LYS A 221 -9.39 -3.83 5.99
C LYS A 221 -10.18 -2.55 5.78
N ASP A 222 -11.39 -2.69 5.28
CA ASP A 222 -12.26 -1.56 4.95
C ASP A 222 -13.08 -1.15 6.17
N ASP A 223 -12.90 0.08 6.62
CA ASP A 223 -13.64 0.68 7.73
C ASP A 223 -14.53 1.86 7.27
N THR A 224 -14.78 1.98 5.95
CA THR A 224 -15.61 3.07 5.40
C THR A 224 -17.05 3.05 5.92
N GLU A 225 -17.64 1.86 6.10
CA GLU A 225 -19.00 1.74 6.66
C GLU A 225 -19.07 2.30 8.08
N LYS A 226 -18.07 2.04 8.93
CA LYS A 226 -18.04 2.60 10.28
C LYS A 226 -18.04 4.12 10.30
N VAL A 227 -17.36 4.75 9.33
CA VAL A 227 -17.36 6.22 9.18
C VAL A 227 -18.74 6.70 8.75
N LEU A 228 -19.36 6.05 7.76
CA LEU A 228 -20.70 6.41 7.30
C LEU A 228 -21.73 6.29 8.43
N ASP A 229 -21.67 5.22 9.21
CA ASP A 229 -22.55 5.02 10.37
C ASP A 229 -22.35 6.15 11.41
N ALA A 230 -21.09 6.52 11.68
CA ALA A 230 -20.79 7.60 12.63
C ALA A 230 -21.30 8.96 12.13
N LEU A 231 -21.14 9.27 10.84
CA LEU A 231 -21.59 10.51 10.22
C LEU A 231 -23.13 10.61 10.13
N GLN A 232 -23.84 9.49 10.13
CA GLN A 232 -25.31 9.46 10.13
C GLN A 232 -25.93 9.57 11.53
N ASP A 233 -25.16 9.36 12.58
CA ASP A 233 -25.68 9.49 13.97
C ASP A 233 -25.69 10.96 14.41
N PRO A 234 -26.87 11.61 14.51
CA PRO A 234 -26.98 13.02 14.87
C PRO A 234 -26.51 13.36 16.29
N LYS A 235 -26.24 12.34 17.12
CA LYS A 235 -25.73 12.52 18.49
C LYS A 235 -24.20 12.54 18.51
N LYS A 236 -23.54 12.19 17.40
CA LYS A 236 -22.09 12.14 17.32
C LYS A 236 -21.53 13.42 16.72
N HIS A 237 -20.44 13.87 17.29
CA HIS A 237 -19.60 14.92 16.75
C HIS A 237 -18.38 14.25 16.12
N VAL A 238 -18.39 14.13 14.80
CA VAL A 238 -17.40 13.36 14.06
C VAL A 238 -16.31 14.28 13.55
N ILE A 239 -15.11 14.11 14.07
CA ILE A 239 -13.95 14.90 13.67
C ILE A 239 -12.96 14.03 12.91
N VAL A 240 -12.24 14.63 11.97
CA VAL A 240 -11.22 13.94 11.19
C VAL A 240 -9.88 14.67 11.21
N GLN A 241 -8.79 13.91 11.36
CA GLN A 241 -7.43 14.38 11.10
C GLN A 241 -6.85 13.70 9.89
N VAL A 242 -5.98 14.40 9.16
CA VAL A 242 -5.37 13.90 7.92
C VAL A 242 -3.86 13.99 7.97
N ALA A 243 -3.18 12.86 7.67
CA ALA A 243 -1.73 12.82 7.58
C ALA A 243 -1.20 13.64 6.39
N PRO A 244 -0.01 14.25 6.50
CA PRO A 244 0.55 15.14 5.46
C PRO A 244 0.70 14.50 4.08
N SER A 245 1.05 13.22 4.00
CA SER A 245 1.25 12.52 2.73
C SER A 245 -0.04 12.23 1.94
N VAL A 246 -1.22 12.30 2.59
CA VAL A 246 -2.51 12.07 1.92
C VAL A 246 -2.76 13.15 0.87
N ARG A 247 -2.42 14.41 1.17
CA ARG A 247 -2.65 15.57 0.29
C ARG A 247 -1.84 15.57 -1.01
N VAL A 248 -0.77 14.78 -1.10
CA VAL A 248 0.07 14.65 -2.31
C VAL A 248 -0.20 13.37 -3.10
N SER A 249 -1.04 12.47 -2.60
CA SER A 249 -1.37 11.20 -3.24
C SER A 249 -2.86 11.07 -3.61
N LEU A 250 -3.71 11.94 -3.06
CA LEU A 250 -5.15 11.87 -3.27
C LEU A 250 -5.54 12.28 -4.70
N GLY A 251 -4.88 13.31 -5.26
CA GLY A 251 -5.15 13.86 -6.59
C GLY A 251 -4.99 12.84 -7.73
N ASP A 252 -4.03 11.91 -7.61
CA ASP A 252 -3.74 10.88 -8.61
C ASP A 252 -5.00 10.02 -8.93
N ALA A 253 -5.81 9.73 -7.90
CA ALA A 253 -7.02 8.92 -8.05
C ALA A 253 -8.18 9.64 -8.79
N PHE A 254 -8.06 10.94 -9.00
CA PHE A 254 -9.02 11.79 -9.67
C PHE A 254 -8.48 12.41 -10.97
N GLY A 255 -7.37 11.87 -11.49
CA GLY A 255 -6.79 12.26 -12.78
C GLY A 255 -6.05 13.61 -12.76
N MET A 256 -5.65 14.08 -11.60
CA MET A 256 -4.78 15.25 -11.44
C MET A 256 -3.31 14.85 -11.69
N GLU A 257 -2.44 15.85 -11.89
CA GLU A 257 -1.01 15.60 -12.07
C GLU A 257 -0.43 14.83 -10.87
N PRO A 258 0.41 13.81 -11.11
CA PRO A 258 1.03 13.04 -10.04
C PRO A 258 1.77 13.93 -9.04
N GLY A 259 1.45 13.76 -7.75
CA GLY A 259 2.04 14.55 -6.69
C GLY A 259 1.45 15.96 -6.52
N ALA A 260 0.35 16.28 -7.18
CA ALA A 260 -0.36 17.55 -6.97
C ALA A 260 -0.75 17.72 -5.50
N ILE A 261 -0.51 18.92 -4.95
CA ILE A 261 -0.88 19.26 -3.58
C ILE A 261 -2.35 19.68 -3.56
N VAL A 262 -3.22 18.84 -3.02
CA VAL A 262 -4.68 19.02 -3.02
C VAL A 262 -5.26 19.28 -1.62
N THR A 263 -4.53 20.02 -0.79
CA THR A 263 -4.91 20.26 0.62
C THR A 263 -6.30 20.86 0.74
N GLY A 264 -6.56 21.96 0.06
CA GLY A 264 -7.82 22.69 0.18
C GLY A 264 -9.02 21.92 -0.35
N GLN A 265 -8.88 21.26 -1.51
CA GLN A 265 -9.93 20.40 -2.08
C GLN A 265 -10.22 19.19 -1.17
N MET A 266 -9.18 18.62 -0.56
CA MET A 266 -9.32 17.52 0.40
C MET A 266 -10.12 17.93 1.63
N VAL A 267 -9.83 19.10 2.21
CA VAL A 267 -10.57 19.63 3.36
C VAL A 267 -12.04 19.86 2.99
N THR A 268 -12.29 20.46 1.84
CA THR A 268 -13.65 20.66 1.32
C THR A 268 -14.38 19.33 1.12
N ALA A 269 -13.72 18.34 0.53
CA ALA A 269 -14.31 17.01 0.33
C ALA A 269 -14.72 16.38 1.67
N LEU A 270 -13.88 16.47 2.69
CA LEU A 270 -14.18 15.94 4.03
C LEU A 270 -15.37 16.66 4.68
N ARG A 271 -15.47 17.98 4.53
CA ARG A 271 -16.65 18.73 5.00
C ARG A 271 -17.93 18.31 4.28
N LEU A 272 -17.85 18.12 2.95
CA LEU A 272 -19.00 17.66 2.15
C LEU A 272 -19.38 16.19 2.45
N LEU A 273 -18.46 15.38 2.94
CA LEU A 273 -18.74 14.04 3.47
C LEU A 273 -19.54 14.09 4.78
N GLY A 274 -19.57 15.23 5.48
CA GLY A 274 -20.33 15.42 6.71
C GLY A 274 -19.50 15.46 7.99
N PHE A 275 -18.15 15.54 7.92
CA PHE A 275 -17.33 15.73 9.11
C PHE A 275 -17.56 17.11 9.71
N ASP A 276 -17.78 17.16 11.02
CA ASP A 276 -18.03 18.41 11.77
C ASP A 276 -16.77 19.29 11.83
N LYS A 277 -15.60 18.66 11.95
CA LYS A 277 -14.31 19.34 11.99
C LYS A 277 -13.24 18.55 11.22
N VAL A 278 -12.37 19.28 10.53
CA VAL A 278 -11.29 18.73 9.73
C VAL A 278 -9.97 19.35 10.19
N PHE A 279 -9.07 18.51 10.71
CA PHE A 279 -7.82 18.94 11.31
C PHE A 279 -6.60 18.41 10.57
N ASP A 280 -5.48 19.13 10.68
CA ASP A 280 -4.18 18.68 10.19
C ASP A 280 -3.46 17.86 11.29
N THR A 281 -2.97 16.67 10.93
CA THR A 281 -2.13 15.85 11.84
C THR A 281 -0.79 16.55 12.15
N ASN A 282 -0.38 17.57 11.39
CA ASN A 282 0.82 18.37 11.68
C ASN A 282 0.75 18.99 13.09
N PHE A 283 -0.43 19.39 13.57
CA PHE A 283 -0.60 19.81 14.96
C PHE A 283 -0.15 18.73 15.96
N GLY A 284 -0.54 17.48 15.71
CA GLY A 284 -0.08 16.35 16.53
C GLY A 284 1.43 16.08 16.37
N ALA A 285 2.00 16.37 15.19
CA ALA A 285 3.42 16.22 14.95
C ALA A 285 4.26 17.27 15.71
N ASP A 286 3.78 18.51 15.80
CA ASP A 286 4.44 19.56 16.59
C ASP A 286 4.47 19.19 18.07
N LEU A 287 3.35 18.70 18.60
CA LEU A 287 3.30 18.17 19.97
C LEU A 287 4.24 16.98 20.17
N THR A 288 4.32 16.08 19.20
CA THR A 288 5.25 14.94 19.25
C THR A 288 6.69 15.39 19.34
N ILE A 289 7.09 16.39 18.54
CA ILE A 289 8.45 16.95 18.57
C ILE A 289 8.77 17.57 19.94
N MET A 290 7.81 18.27 20.55
CA MET A 290 7.98 18.86 21.88
C MET A 290 8.18 17.78 22.94
N GLU A 291 7.35 16.74 22.95
CA GLU A 291 7.43 15.64 23.90
C GLU A 291 8.69 14.77 23.68
N GLU A 292 8.99 14.35 22.45
CA GLU A 292 10.18 13.58 22.15
C GLU A 292 11.47 14.37 22.40
N GLY A 293 11.48 15.66 22.07
CA GLY A 293 12.61 16.56 22.34
C GLY A 293 12.85 16.70 23.84
N THR A 294 11.81 16.85 24.63
CA THR A 294 11.90 16.91 26.10
C THR A 294 12.42 15.57 26.66
N GLU A 295 11.88 14.44 26.21
CA GLU A 295 12.36 13.12 26.62
C GLU A 295 13.84 12.91 26.24
N PHE A 296 14.25 13.35 25.04
CA PHE A 296 15.65 13.24 24.59
C PHE A 296 16.59 14.05 25.47
N LEU A 297 16.22 15.29 25.79
CA LEU A 297 17.02 16.15 26.67
C LEU A 297 17.11 15.57 28.09
N ASP A 298 16.02 15.02 28.60
CA ASP A 298 16.00 14.36 29.91
C ASP A 298 16.93 13.16 29.94
N ARG A 299 16.89 12.30 28.89
CA ARG A 299 17.80 11.15 28.76
C ARG A 299 19.27 11.58 28.70
N LEU A 300 19.58 12.69 28.01
CA LEU A 300 20.94 13.23 27.94
C LEU A 300 21.43 13.77 29.29
N GLN A 301 20.57 14.47 30.02
CA GLN A 301 20.95 15.15 31.28
C GLN A 301 20.99 14.21 32.48
N HIS A 302 20.10 13.23 32.51
CA HIS A 302 19.90 12.33 33.65
C HIS A 302 20.37 10.90 33.42
N GLY A 303 21.07 10.61 32.30
CA GLY A 303 21.67 9.30 32.04
C GLY A 303 20.70 8.24 31.54
N GLY A 304 19.76 8.58 30.67
CA GLY A 304 18.86 7.63 30.03
C GLY A 304 19.50 6.83 28.89
N VAL A 305 18.71 5.87 28.35
CA VAL A 305 19.18 4.96 27.28
C VAL A 305 19.33 5.70 25.96
N LEU A 306 20.51 5.62 25.35
CA LEU A 306 20.83 6.21 24.05
C LEU A 306 21.42 5.15 23.10
N PRO A 307 21.31 5.28 21.76
CA PRO A 307 20.52 6.33 21.06
C PRO A 307 19.01 6.20 21.34
N MET A 308 18.31 7.32 21.40
CA MET A 308 16.84 7.31 21.42
C MET A 308 16.32 7.17 19.99
N MET A 309 15.34 6.29 19.78
CA MET A 309 14.70 6.04 18.51
C MET A 309 13.21 6.43 18.59
N THR A 310 12.70 7.06 17.53
CA THR A 310 11.28 7.48 17.50
C THR A 310 10.33 6.29 17.47
N SER A 311 9.11 6.45 18.00
CA SER A 311 8.08 5.42 18.09
C SER A 311 6.84 5.70 17.21
N CYS A 312 6.89 6.71 16.34
CA CYS A 312 5.73 7.15 15.55
C CYS A 312 5.25 6.15 14.49
N CYS A 313 6.09 5.20 14.07
CA CYS A 313 5.73 4.16 13.09
C CYS A 313 5.33 2.85 13.79
N PRO A 314 4.04 2.44 13.76
CA PRO A 314 3.59 1.23 14.45
C PRO A 314 4.15 -0.06 13.84
N GLY A 315 4.50 -0.07 12.55
CA GLY A 315 5.20 -1.19 11.93
C GLY A 315 6.62 -1.34 12.48
N TRP A 316 7.32 -0.24 12.71
CA TRP A 316 8.64 -0.21 13.34
C TRP A 316 8.57 -0.68 14.79
N VAL A 317 7.64 -0.14 15.58
CA VAL A 317 7.45 -0.56 16.98
C VAL A 317 7.17 -2.06 17.05
N SER A 318 6.22 -2.57 16.24
CA SER A 318 5.92 -4.00 16.17
C SER A 318 7.12 -4.85 15.72
N TYR A 319 7.99 -4.32 14.87
CA TYR A 319 9.21 -4.98 14.45
C TYR A 319 10.20 -5.11 15.61
N VAL A 320 10.42 -4.04 16.36
CA VAL A 320 11.27 -4.06 17.56
C VAL A 320 10.72 -5.01 18.62
N GLU A 321 9.42 -4.93 18.91
CA GLU A 321 8.77 -5.83 19.88
C GLU A 321 8.97 -7.31 19.56
N LYS A 322 8.93 -7.68 18.27
CA LYS A 322 8.97 -9.08 17.83
C LYS A 322 10.38 -9.61 17.59
N HIS A 323 11.29 -8.76 17.15
CA HIS A 323 12.61 -9.21 16.66
C HIS A 323 13.78 -8.64 17.46
N TYR A 324 13.60 -7.53 18.18
CA TYR A 324 14.66 -6.81 18.88
C TYR A 324 14.16 -6.28 20.22
N SER A 325 13.56 -7.13 21.03
CA SER A 325 12.98 -6.76 22.34
C SER A 325 13.97 -6.06 23.27
N ASP A 326 15.27 -6.38 23.16
CA ASP A 326 16.34 -5.73 23.91
C ASP A 326 16.52 -4.25 23.54
N CYS A 327 16.04 -3.83 22.38
CA CYS A 327 16.06 -2.44 21.91
C CYS A 327 14.82 -1.63 22.34
N LEU A 328 13.83 -2.23 23.02
CA LEU A 328 12.65 -1.52 23.49
C LEU A 328 12.96 -0.30 24.36
N PRO A 329 13.95 -0.33 25.28
CA PRO A 329 14.32 0.84 26.08
C PRO A 329 14.85 2.03 25.27
N HIS A 330 15.30 1.77 24.03
CA HIS A 330 15.74 2.83 23.10
C HIS A 330 14.58 3.57 22.42
N LEU A 331 13.38 2.99 22.38
CA LEU A 331 12.24 3.66 21.79
C LEU A 331 11.79 4.85 22.65
N SER A 332 11.35 5.92 22.02
CA SER A 332 10.64 7.00 22.70
C SER A 332 9.32 6.49 23.31
N SER A 333 9.00 6.97 24.48
CA SER A 333 7.72 6.70 25.15
C SER A 333 6.56 7.53 24.58
N THR A 334 6.86 8.49 23.72
CA THR A 334 5.89 9.42 23.15
C THR A 334 4.97 8.72 22.15
N LYS A 335 3.68 8.99 22.25
CA LYS A 335 2.69 8.52 21.26
C LYS A 335 2.97 9.14 19.89
N SER A 336 2.54 8.46 18.82
CA SER A 336 2.66 9.02 17.46
C SER A 336 1.80 10.28 17.29
N PRO A 337 2.09 11.13 16.27
CA PRO A 337 1.28 12.30 15.94
C PRO A 337 -0.22 12.00 15.82
N MET A 338 -0.59 10.87 15.23
CA MET A 338 -1.97 10.42 15.14
C MET A 338 -2.60 10.22 16.54
N SER A 339 -1.92 9.51 17.41
CA SER A 339 -2.43 9.16 18.74
C SER A 339 -2.35 10.33 19.71
N ILE A 340 -1.35 11.21 19.59
CA ILE A 340 -1.30 12.48 20.36
C ILE A 340 -2.48 13.36 20.00
N PHE A 341 -2.72 13.58 18.70
CA PHE A 341 -3.89 14.34 18.27
C PHE A 341 -5.19 13.72 18.82
N GLY A 342 -5.36 12.39 18.70
CA GLY A 342 -6.51 11.69 19.24
C GLY A 342 -6.70 11.91 20.74
N ALA A 343 -5.60 11.87 21.51
CA ALA A 343 -5.65 12.15 22.95
C ALA A 343 -6.11 13.59 23.23
N VAL A 344 -5.62 14.60 22.51
CA VAL A 344 -6.06 16.01 22.63
C VAL A 344 -7.52 16.15 22.22
N ALA A 345 -7.94 15.48 21.15
CA ALA A 345 -9.30 15.47 20.62
C ALA A 345 -10.31 14.84 21.60
N LYS A 346 -9.87 13.97 22.50
CA LYS A 346 -10.73 13.33 23.52
C LYS A 346 -10.61 13.99 24.91
N THR A 347 -9.66 14.89 25.12
CA THR A 347 -9.41 15.49 26.46
C THR A 347 -9.56 17.02 26.49
N TYR A 348 -8.82 17.73 25.67
CA TYR A 348 -8.81 19.19 25.64
C TYR A 348 -9.92 19.76 24.75
N TYR A 349 -10.02 19.28 23.51
CA TYR A 349 -10.98 19.78 22.52
C TYR A 349 -12.43 19.73 23.02
N PRO A 350 -12.92 18.66 23.68
CA PRO A 350 -14.28 18.59 24.21
C PRO A 350 -14.58 19.71 25.21
N LYS A 351 -13.59 20.05 26.04
CA LYS A 351 -13.73 21.14 27.04
C LYS A 351 -13.82 22.50 26.34
N ALA A 352 -13.00 22.72 25.32
CA ALA A 352 -13.00 23.98 24.57
C ALA A 352 -14.27 24.14 23.72
N ALA A 353 -14.81 23.05 23.19
CA ALA A 353 -16.00 23.03 22.35
C ALA A 353 -17.32 22.89 23.13
N GLY A 354 -17.27 22.55 24.42
CA GLY A 354 -18.47 22.31 25.24
C GLY A 354 -19.21 21.03 24.88
N ILE A 355 -18.50 19.98 24.44
CA ILE A 355 -19.04 18.70 23.95
C ILE A 355 -18.68 17.59 24.93
N ASP A 356 -19.56 16.61 25.16
CA ASP A 356 -19.23 15.44 25.98
C ASP A 356 -18.20 14.58 25.17
N PRO A 357 -17.05 14.21 25.75
CA PRO A 357 -16.07 13.34 25.12
C PRO A 357 -16.63 12.01 24.59
N LYS A 358 -17.75 11.52 25.12
CA LYS A 358 -18.43 10.29 24.67
C LYS A 358 -19.11 10.45 23.32
N ASP A 359 -19.47 11.67 22.97
CA ASP A 359 -20.16 11.98 21.72
C ASP A 359 -19.19 12.29 20.59
N ILE A 360 -17.90 12.43 20.88
CA ILE A 360 -16.87 12.66 19.86
C ILE A 360 -16.41 11.33 19.27
N VAL A 361 -16.45 11.25 17.95
CA VAL A 361 -15.83 10.18 17.15
C VAL A 361 -14.63 10.75 16.41
N THR A 362 -13.45 10.20 16.70
CA THR A 362 -12.20 10.64 16.09
C THR A 362 -11.84 9.71 14.94
N VAL A 363 -11.81 10.25 13.72
CA VAL A 363 -11.39 9.56 12.51
C VAL A 363 -10.00 10.05 12.10
N SER A 364 -9.13 9.13 11.68
CA SER A 364 -7.79 9.47 11.21
C SER A 364 -7.58 8.94 9.80
N VAL A 365 -7.23 9.79 8.83
CA VAL A 365 -6.86 9.39 7.47
C VAL A 365 -5.36 9.27 7.40
N MET A 366 -4.86 8.03 7.24
CA MET A 366 -3.44 7.69 7.34
C MET A 366 -2.97 6.90 6.11
N PRO A 367 -1.73 7.07 5.64
CA PRO A 367 -1.20 6.33 4.48
C PRO A 367 -0.78 4.89 4.82
N CYS A 368 -0.93 4.47 6.06
CA CYS A 368 -0.37 3.22 6.59
C CYS A 368 -1.45 2.34 7.24
N THR A 369 -1.53 1.07 6.81
CA THR A 369 -2.48 0.10 7.39
C THR A 369 -2.16 -0.26 8.85
N ALA A 370 -0.87 -0.19 9.26
CA ALA A 370 -0.47 -0.47 10.64
C ALA A 370 -1.03 0.55 11.65
N LYS A 371 -1.46 1.73 11.20
CA LYS A 371 -2.16 2.71 12.04
C LYS A 371 -3.51 2.22 12.56
N LYS A 372 -4.18 1.32 11.82
CA LYS A 372 -5.38 0.63 12.30
C LYS A 372 -5.08 -0.26 13.53
N PHE A 373 -3.93 -0.91 13.51
CA PHE A 373 -3.45 -1.71 14.64
C PHE A 373 -3.05 -0.82 15.83
N GLU A 374 -2.31 0.27 15.56
CA GLU A 374 -1.92 1.22 16.61
C GLU A 374 -3.15 1.76 17.35
N ALA A 375 -4.16 2.23 16.62
CA ALA A 375 -5.39 2.76 17.22
C ALA A 375 -6.14 1.72 18.07
N ALA A 376 -6.01 0.44 17.76
CA ALA A 376 -6.66 -0.65 18.47
C ALA A 376 -5.89 -1.16 19.72
N ARG A 377 -4.65 -0.68 19.94
CA ARG A 377 -3.84 -1.09 21.10
C ARG A 377 -4.45 -0.55 22.41
N PRO A 378 -4.50 -1.35 23.47
CA PRO A 378 -5.11 -0.93 24.75
C PRO A 378 -4.48 0.33 25.36
N GLU A 379 -3.16 0.50 25.20
CA GLU A 379 -2.40 1.66 25.70
C GLU A 379 -2.66 2.95 24.92
N MET A 380 -3.32 2.87 23.74
CA MET A 380 -3.70 4.03 22.93
C MET A 380 -5.10 4.54 23.26
N GLY A 381 -5.48 4.45 24.53
CA GLY A 381 -6.76 4.91 25.03
C GLY A 381 -6.72 5.23 26.52
N ARG A 382 -7.84 5.67 27.04
CA ARG A 382 -8.03 5.99 28.48
C ARG A 382 -9.42 5.56 28.91
N GLU A 383 -9.54 5.01 30.11
CA GLU A 383 -10.84 4.66 30.71
C GLU A 383 -11.73 3.79 29.81
N GLY A 384 -11.11 2.85 29.07
CA GLY A 384 -11.82 1.96 28.14
C GLY A 384 -12.27 2.61 26.82
N ARG A 385 -11.83 3.84 26.53
CA ARG A 385 -12.08 4.55 25.26
C ARG A 385 -10.78 4.72 24.50
N GLN A 386 -10.81 4.48 23.20
CA GLN A 386 -9.68 4.73 22.32
C GLN A 386 -9.51 6.24 22.04
N ASP A 387 -8.27 6.70 21.92
CA ASP A 387 -7.97 8.07 21.51
C ASP A 387 -8.38 8.31 20.05
N VAL A 388 -8.22 7.29 19.18
CA VAL A 388 -8.67 7.28 17.77
C VAL A 388 -9.64 6.13 17.58
N ASP A 389 -10.88 6.42 17.18
CA ASP A 389 -11.93 5.42 17.03
C ASP A 389 -11.85 4.67 15.70
N ILE A 390 -11.57 5.40 14.59
CA ILE A 390 -11.54 4.82 13.25
C ILE A 390 -10.31 5.33 12.49
N VAL A 391 -9.63 4.42 11.81
CA VAL A 391 -8.52 4.77 10.90
C VAL A 391 -8.87 4.38 9.49
N LEU A 392 -8.87 5.34 8.58
CA LEU A 392 -9.00 5.15 7.14
C LEU A 392 -7.64 5.23 6.46
N THR A 393 -7.42 4.42 5.46
CA THR A 393 -6.31 4.60 4.52
C THR A 393 -6.68 5.65 3.46
N THR A 394 -5.67 6.18 2.74
CA THR A 394 -5.91 7.07 1.58
C THR A 394 -6.87 6.44 0.56
N ARG A 395 -6.77 5.12 0.32
CA ARG A 395 -7.64 4.39 -0.61
C ARG A 395 -9.09 4.33 -0.13
N GLU A 396 -9.31 4.18 1.16
CA GLU A 396 -10.65 4.22 1.75
C GLU A 396 -11.27 5.62 1.65
N LEU A 397 -10.48 6.68 1.87
CA LEU A 397 -10.94 8.06 1.64
C LEU A 397 -11.33 8.28 0.17
N ILE A 398 -10.52 7.81 -0.79
CA ILE A 398 -10.85 7.85 -2.22
C ILE A 398 -12.18 7.17 -2.50
N LYS A 399 -12.44 6.01 -1.88
CA LYS A 399 -13.73 5.30 -2.02
C LYS A 399 -14.89 6.13 -1.50
N LEU A 400 -14.77 6.76 -0.33
CA LEU A 400 -15.80 7.61 0.24
C LEU A 400 -16.11 8.82 -0.66
N ILE A 401 -15.08 9.51 -1.16
CA ILE A 401 -15.25 10.65 -2.06
C ILE A 401 -15.97 10.23 -3.35
N LYS A 402 -15.58 9.08 -3.92
CA LYS A 402 -16.25 8.51 -5.12
C LYS A 402 -17.67 8.04 -4.82
N TYR A 403 -17.92 7.47 -3.64
CA TYR A 403 -19.24 6.98 -3.23
C TYR A 403 -20.28 8.11 -3.17
N VAL A 404 -19.91 9.28 -2.67
CA VAL A 404 -20.83 10.44 -2.64
C VAL A 404 -20.84 11.23 -3.95
N GLY A 405 -20.07 10.82 -4.97
CA GLY A 405 -20.10 11.40 -6.32
C GLY A 405 -19.48 12.79 -6.44
N LEU A 406 -18.50 13.14 -5.59
CA LEU A 406 -17.84 14.45 -5.65
C LEU A 406 -16.92 14.56 -6.86
N SER A 407 -17.04 15.65 -7.63
CA SER A 407 -16.09 16.05 -8.67
C SER A 407 -14.84 16.68 -8.02
N PHE A 408 -13.98 15.85 -7.45
CA PHE A 408 -12.89 16.25 -6.54
C PHE A 408 -12.02 17.39 -7.09
N GLY A 409 -11.59 17.31 -8.34
CA GLY A 409 -10.73 18.34 -8.98
C GLY A 409 -11.40 19.70 -9.19
N GLN A 410 -12.74 19.81 -9.01
CA GLN A 410 -13.50 21.06 -9.16
C GLN A 410 -13.91 21.66 -7.82
N LEU A 411 -13.55 21.02 -6.69
CA LEU A 411 -13.90 21.52 -5.38
C LEU A 411 -13.14 22.81 -5.05
N PRO A 412 -13.81 23.78 -4.41
CA PRO A 412 -13.13 24.97 -3.88
C PRO A 412 -12.14 24.56 -2.78
N GLU A 413 -11.12 25.38 -2.59
CA GLU A 413 -10.17 25.18 -1.52
C GLU A 413 -10.67 25.82 -0.23
N THR A 414 -10.53 25.07 0.88
CA THR A 414 -10.80 25.58 2.25
C THR A 414 -9.69 25.13 3.19
N ASP A 415 -9.49 25.91 4.26
CA ASP A 415 -8.45 25.65 5.25
C ASP A 415 -8.92 24.63 6.32
N PHE A 416 -7.96 24.01 6.99
CA PHE A 416 -8.20 23.20 8.18
C PHE A 416 -8.82 24.02 9.31
N ASP A 417 -9.55 23.33 10.19
CA ASP A 417 -10.01 23.89 11.46
C ASP A 417 -8.84 23.91 12.47
N SER A 418 -8.87 24.87 13.40
CA SER A 418 -7.90 24.97 14.49
C SER A 418 -8.36 24.11 15.69
N PRO A 419 -7.54 23.17 16.18
CA PRO A 419 -7.92 22.31 17.29
C PRO A 419 -7.96 23.00 18.65
N LEU A 420 -7.27 24.14 18.79
CA LEU A 420 -7.24 24.94 20.01
C LEU A 420 -8.13 26.21 19.91
N GLY A 421 -8.94 26.33 18.86
CA GLY A 421 -9.76 27.50 18.59
C GLY A 421 -8.94 28.66 17.99
N THR A 422 -9.43 29.90 18.13
CA THR A 422 -8.83 31.11 17.55
C THR A 422 -7.52 31.55 18.22
N ALA A 423 -7.05 30.84 19.24
CA ALA A 423 -5.84 31.14 19.99
C ALA A 423 -4.63 30.31 19.52
N SER A 424 -4.73 29.58 18.42
CA SER A 424 -3.63 28.77 17.83
C SER A 424 -3.03 29.44 16.62
#